data_a4bba7e32ba39dfe1892ceeffdda021d
#
_entry.id   a4bba7e32ba39dfe1892ceeffdda021d
#
_cell.length_a   1.000
_cell.length_b   1.000
_cell.length_c   1.000
_cell.angle_alpha   90.00
_cell.angle_beta   90.00
_cell.angle_gamma   90.00
#
_symmetry.space_group_name_H-M   'P 1'
#
loop_
_entity.id
_entity.type
_entity.pdbx_description
1 polymer ?
#
loop_
_entity_poly.entity_id
_entity_poly.type
_entity_poly.pdbx_seq_one_letter_code
_entity_poly.pdbx_strand_id
1 'polypeptide(L)'
;KLKNILNIDFSSPEGLSPIYPSSEANVLMEDFNFNEIVKMALSNRPDYLAKKKDLENKDILVKYQENQIYPSVDLVGSLGINGLSGEAITITSGTFQGKSSYGGSYGNSLSDALSTKYYNWEFGVKFSYPLGNRSAKSKLSASRLEKAQSILSIKGLEKKIILEVRESARQLKTDSKRIKAATVAKKLAEEKLKAEEKKFEVGLSTSFNVLKFQEDLAEAQSNEIKTIIDYKQS
;
A
#
# COMPACT_ATOMS: atom_id res chain seq x y z
N LYS A 1 15.18 -0.71 23.18
CA LYS A 1 14.54 -0.33 21.87
C LYS A 1 15.32 -0.92 20.69
N LEU A 2 16.63 -0.70 20.54
CA LEU A 2 17.43 -1.18 19.39
C LEU A 2 17.38 -2.71 19.25
N LYS A 3 17.54 -3.45 20.36
CA LYS A 3 17.46 -4.93 20.38
C LYS A 3 16.09 -5.45 19.95
N ASN A 4 15.01 -4.75 20.28
CA ASN A 4 13.66 -5.09 19.80
C ASN A 4 13.52 -4.89 18.28
N ILE A 5 14.13 -3.86 17.70
CA ILE A 5 14.12 -3.61 16.25
C ILE A 5 14.91 -4.69 15.52
N LEU A 6 16.02 -5.16 16.12
CA LEU A 6 16.86 -6.23 15.58
C LEU A 6 16.29 -7.63 15.85
N ASN A 7 15.14 -7.74 16.52
CA ASN A 7 14.50 -9.00 16.92
C ASN A 7 15.41 -9.95 17.70
N ILE A 8 16.28 -9.37 18.56
CA ILE A 8 17.19 -10.14 19.41
C ILE A 8 16.42 -10.57 20.66
N ASP A 9 16.39 -11.88 20.93
CA ASP A 9 15.77 -12.42 22.13
C ASP A 9 16.55 -12.01 23.38
N PHE A 10 15.87 -11.35 24.32
CA PHE A 10 16.46 -10.92 25.60
C PHE A 10 16.86 -12.07 26.51
N SER A 11 16.34 -13.28 26.26
CA SER A 11 16.71 -14.49 27.02
C SER A 11 17.99 -15.13 26.51
N SER A 12 18.54 -14.69 25.38
CA SER A 12 19.80 -15.18 24.83
C SER A 12 21.02 -14.45 25.43
N PRO A 13 22.21 -15.06 25.44
CA PRO A 13 23.45 -14.38 25.84
C PRO A 13 23.73 -13.11 25.02
N GLU A 14 23.33 -13.10 23.77
CA GLU A 14 23.43 -11.93 22.87
C GLU A 14 22.46 -10.81 23.29
N GLY A 15 21.30 -11.16 23.84
CA GLY A 15 20.32 -10.22 24.38
C GLY A 15 20.82 -9.44 25.58
N LEU A 16 21.72 -10.00 26.39
CA LEU A 16 22.31 -9.38 27.58
C LEU A 16 23.58 -8.59 27.27
N SER A 17 24.29 -8.86 26.17
CA SER A 17 25.52 -8.19 25.79
C SER A 17 25.31 -6.73 25.38
N PRO A 18 26.19 -5.78 25.69
CA PRO A 18 26.10 -4.41 25.23
C PRO A 18 26.35 -4.36 23.72
N ILE A 19 25.61 -3.48 23.02
CA ILE A 19 25.79 -3.23 21.58
C ILE A 19 26.82 -2.13 21.41
N TYR A 20 27.92 -2.42 20.71
CA TYR A 20 28.93 -1.45 20.35
C TYR A 20 28.84 -1.16 18.84
N PRO A 21 28.88 0.13 18.41
CA PRO A 21 28.98 0.46 17.02
C PRO A 21 30.37 0.04 16.49
N SER A 22 30.39 -0.70 15.38
CA SER A 22 31.63 -1.21 14.77
C SER A 22 32.21 -0.29 13.68
N SER A 23 31.47 0.71 13.23
CA SER A 23 31.87 1.61 12.16
C SER A 23 31.71 3.07 12.57
N GLU A 24 32.66 3.89 12.13
CA GLU A 24 32.53 5.34 12.22
C GLU A 24 31.42 5.85 11.29
N ALA A 25 30.75 6.91 11.72
CA ALA A 25 29.67 7.54 10.94
C ALA A 25 30.25 8.39 9.81
N ASN A 26 30.68 7.75 8.71
CA ASN A 26 31.10 8.46 7.52
C ASN A 26 29.90 9.05 6.79
N VAL A 27 29.98 10.34 6.47
CA VAL A 27 28.97 11.09 5.70
C VAL A 27 29.52 11.32 4.30
N LEU A 28 28.96 10.61 3.32
CA LEU A 28 29.17 10.92 1.91
C LEU A 28 28.19 12.06 1.56
N MET A 29 28.74 13.23 1.25
CA MET A 29 27.95 14.36 0.77
C MET A 29 27.79 14.19 -0.75
N GLU A 30 26.62 13.75 -1.19
CA GLU A 30 26.28 13.64 -2.60
C GLU A 30 25.56 14.92 -3.07
N ASP A 31 25.94 15.41 -4.24
CA ASP A 31 25.21 16.50 -4.91
C ASP A 31 24.07 15.89 -5.73
N PHE A 32 22.84 16.22 -5.38
CA PHE A 32 21.64 15.65 -5.99
C PHE A 32 21.03 16.63 -7.01
N ASN A 33 20.72 16.10 -8.19
CA ASN A 33 19.90 16.82 -9.17
C ASN A 33 18.43 16.70 -8.80
N PHE A 34 17.81 17.79 -8.41
CA PHE A 34 16.39 17.83 -7.99
C PHE A 34 15.44 17.17 -9.00
N ASN A 35 15.63 17.42 -10.31
CA ASN A 35 14.75 16.88 -11.34
C ASN A 35 14.83 15.34 -11.45
N GLU A 36 16.02 14.79 -11.21
CA GLU A 36 16.24 13.33 -11.22
C GLU A 36 15.57 12.66 -10.02
N ILE A 37 15.70 13.27 -8.83
CA ILE A 37 15.07 12.76 -7.61
C ILE A 37 13.54 12.78 -7.75
N VAL A 38 12.95 13.86 -8.28
CA VAL A 38 11.50 13.94 -8.52
C VAL A 38 11.05 12.85 -9.49
N LYS A 39 11.78 12.61 -10.59
CA LYS A 39 11.46 11.52 -11.53
C LYS A 39 11.54 10.15 -10.86
N MET A 40 12.59 9.90 -10.08
CA MET A 40 12.78 8.66 -9.34
C MET A 40 11.66 8.46 -8.29
N ALA A 41 11.29 9.50 -7.56
CA ALA A 41 10.19 9.46 -6.61
C ALA A 41 8.86 9.11 -7.29
N LEU A 42 8.52 9.76 -8.42
CA LEU A 42 7.28 9.48 -9.17
C LEU A 42 7.28 8.08 -9.81
N SER A 43 8.45 7.50 -10.14
CA SER A 43 8.51 6.15 -10.70
C SER A 43 8.44 5.04 -9.66
N ASN A 44 8.90 5.28 -8.43
CA ASN A 44 9.09 4.24 -7.42
C ASN A 44 8.11 4.33 -6.23
N ARG A 45 7.44 5.45 -6.02
CA ARG A 45 6.54 5.61 -4.87
C ARG A 45 5.28 4.74 -5.00
N PRO A 46 5.03 3.82 -4.06
CA PRO A 46 3.88 2.90 -4.13
C PRO A 46 2.53 3.61 -4.09
N ASP A 47 2.42 4.71 -3.32
CA ASP A 47 1.20 5.52 -3.20
C ASP A 47 0.80 6.16 -4.55
N TYR A 48 1.77 6.66 -5.30
CA TYR A 48 1.55 7.22 -6.64
C TYR A 48 1.18 6.12 -7.66
N LEU A 49 1.89 5.00 -7.63
CA LEU A 49 1.62 3.85 -8.50
C LEU A 49 0.22 3.26 -8.23
N ALA A 50 -0.17 3.15 -6.95
CA ALA A 50 -1.50 2.71 -6.56
C ALA A 50 -2.60 3.63 -7.10
N LYS A 51 -2.42 4.96 -7.02
CA LYS A 51 -3.35 5.94 -7.59
C LYS A 51 -3.45 5.87 -9.11
N LYS A 52 -2.33 5.60 -9.80
CA LYS A 52 -2.34 5.34 -11.24
C LYS A 52 -3.17 4.11 -11.60
N LYS A 53 -3.02 3.03 -10.85
CA LYS A 53 -3.82 1.80 -11.05
C LYS A 53 -5.30 2.02 -10.73
N ASP A 54 -5.62 2.82 -9.71
CA ASP A 54 -7.00 3.23 -9.43
C ASP A 54 -7.61 3.98 -10.62
N LEU A 55 -6.86 4.89 -11.25
CA LEU A 55 -7.33 5.59 -12.45
C LEU A 55 -7.58 4.63 -13.63
N GLU A 56 -6.70 3.64 -13.85
CA GLU A 56 -6.92 2.60 -14.87
C GLU A 56 -8.21 1.82 -14.60
N ASN A 57 -8.47 1.47 -13.32
CA ASN A 57 -9.71 0.81 -12.91
C ASN A 57 -10.95 1.69 -13.16
N LYS A 58 -10.87 3.00 -12.87
CA LYS A 58 -11.94 3.94 -13.17
C LYS A 58 -12.20 4.07 -14.68
N ASP A 59 -11.15 3.99 -15.51
CA ASP A 59 -11.29 3.99 -16.96
C ASP A 59 -12.02 2.74 -17.49
N ILE A 60 -11.69 1.57 -16.93
CA ILE A 60 -12.39 0.32 -17.23
C ILE A 60 -13.86 0.42 -16.81
N LEU A 61 -14.13 1.00 -15.61
CA LEU A 61 -15.50 1.18 -15.15
C LEU A 61 -16.30 2.11 -16.06
N VAL A 62 -15.71 3.20 -16.56
CA VAL A 62 -16.37 4.08 -17.54
C VAL A 62 -16.72 3.30 -18.81
N LYS A 63 -15.80 2.53 -19.36
CA LYS A 63 -16.05 1.69 -20.55
C LYS A 63 -17.14 0.65 -20.29
N TYR A 64 -17.15 0.04 -19.11
CA TYR A 64 -18.21 -0.87 -18.70
C TYR A 64 -19.58 -0.17 -18.67
N GLN A 65 -19.67 1.00 -18.04
CA GLN A 65 -20.92 1.76 -17.96
C GLN A 65 -21.37 2.30 -19.32
N GLU A 66 -20.45 2.63 -20.22
CA GLU A 66 -20.76 2.97 -21.62
C GLU A 66 -21.43 1.79 -22.33
N ASN A 67 -20.89 0.58 -22.13
CA ASN A 67 -21.44 -0.62 -22.73
C ASN A 67 -22.86 -0.94 -22.23
N GLN A 68 -23.16 -0.62 -20.95
CA GLN A 68 -24.49 -0.83 -20.38
C GLN A 68 -25.61 0.08 -20.95
N ILE A 69 -25.26 1.07 -21.76
CA ILE A 69 -26.25 1.91 -22.45
C ILE A 69 -26.82 1.20 -23.67
N TYR A 70 -26.05 0.33 -24.30
CA TYR A 70 -26.45 -0.38 -25.48
C TYR A 70 -27.42 -1.53 -25.21
N PRO A 71 -28.20 -1.97 -26.22
CA PRO A 71 -29.01 -3.18 -26.13
C PRO A 71 -28.13 -4.40 -25.81
N SER A 72 -28.61 -5.33 -24.97
CA SER A 72 -27.96 -6.62 -24.79
C SER A 72 -28.55 -7.70 -25.71
N VAL A 73 -27.67 -8.56 -26.18
CA VAL A 73 -28.00 -9.77 -26.93
C VAL A 73 -27.34 -10.93 -26.22
N ASP A 74 -28.14 -11.75 -25.55
CA ASP A 74 -27.65 -12.87 -24.77
C ASP A 74 -28.01 -14.18 -25.44
N LEU A 75 -27.06 -15.08 -25.58
CA LEU A 75 -27.29 -16.46 -25.97
C LEU A 75 -27.61 -17.25 -24.68
N VAL A 76 -28.78 -17.84 -24.64
CA VAL A 76 -29.23 -18.66 -23.50
C VAL A 76 -29.33 -20.11 -23.87
N GLY A 77 -28.80 -20.98 -23.05
CA GLY A 77 -28.92 -22.43 -23.19
C GLY A 77 -29.11 -23.06 -21.84
N SER A 78 -30.07 -23.95 -21.73
CA SER A 78 -30.27 -24.74 -20.53
C SER A 78 -30.47 -26.21 -20.90
N LEU A 79 -29.96 -27.08 -20.05
CA LEU A 79 -30.18 -28.52 -20.09
C LEU A 79 -30.66 -28.95 -18.71
N GLY A 80 -31.87 -29.52 -18.64
CA GLY A 80 -32.42 -30.07 -17.41
C GLY A 80 -32.63 -31.57 -17.52
N ILE A 81 -32.44 -32.27 -16.44
CA ILE A 81 -32.80 -33.67 -16.26
C ILE A 81 -33.86 -33.77 -15.17
N ASN A 82 -34.91 -34.52 -15.43
CA ASN A 82 -36.01 -34.68 -14.51
C ASN A 82 -36.24 -36.12 -14.15
N GLY A 83 -36.56 -36.37 -12.92
CA GLY A 83 -37.04 -37.68 -12.45
C GLY A 83 -38.42 -37.53 -11.86
N LEU A 84 -39.35 -38.39 -12.24
CA LEU A 84 -40.71 -38.38 -11.76
C LEU A 84 -41.01 -39.67 -10.99
N SER A 85 -41.53 -39.54 -9.78
CA SER A 85 -42.07 -40.69 -9.06
C SER A 85 -43.37 -40.27 -8.35
N GLY A 86 -44.27 -41.21 -8.20
CA GLY A 86 -45.58 -40.95 -7.58
C GLY A 86 -46.71 -41.75 -8.23
N GLU A 87 -47.91 -41.50 -7.76
CA GLU A 87 -49.14 -42.07 -8.31
C GLU A 87 -50.01 -40.95 -8.91
N ALA A 88 -50.32 -41.08 -10.19
CA ALA A 88 -51.31 -40.20 -10.82
C ALA A 88 -52.68 -40.85 -10.83
N ILE A 89 -53.70 -40.11 -10.41
CA ILE A 89 -55.11 -40.52 -10.41
C ILE A 89 -55.77 -39.84 -11.59
N THR A 90 -56.28 -40.58 -12.55
CA THR A 90 -57.04 -40.04 -13.67
C THR A 90 -58.51 -40.01 -13.34
N ILE A 91 -59.08 -38.81 -13.27
CA ILE A 91 -60.52 -38.61 -13.07
C ILE A 91 -61.08 -38.01 -14.37
N THR A 92 -62.01 -38.72 -15.00
CA THR A 92 -62.75 -38.24 -16.17
C THR A 92 -64.25 -38.18 -15.84
N SER A 93 -64.87 -37.00 -16.02
CA SER A 93 -66.29 -36.77 -15.71
C SER A 93 -66.73 -37.17 -14.31
N GLY A 94 -65.88 -36.94 -13.29
CA GLY A 94 -66.21 -37.26 -11.89
C GLY A 94 -66.08 -38.72 -11.48
N THR A 95 -65.65 -39.62 -12.42
CA THR A 95 -65.49 -41.04 -12.15
C THR A 95 -63.97 -41.38 -12.13
N PHE A 96 -63.56 -42.17 -11.12
CA PHE A 96 -62.21 -42.72 -11.05
C PHE A 96 -61.97 -43.71 -12.16
N GLN A 97 -61.04 -43.46 -13.07
CA GLN A 97 -60.78 -44.32 -14.24
C GLN A 97 -59.49 -45.12 -14.18
N GLY A 98 -58.66 -44.85 -13.26
CA GLY A 98 -57.44 -45.61 -13.10
C GLY A 98 -56.37 -44.92 -12.29
N LYS A 99 -55.38 -45.70 -11.87
CA LYS A 99 -54.17 -45.27 -11.17
C LYS A 99 -52.97 -45.58 -12.00
N SER A 100 -52.24 -44.60 -12.38
CA SER A 100 -50.97 -44.78 -13.10
C SER A 100 -49.81 -44.55 -12.13
N SER A 101 -48.97 -45.54 -11.99
CA SER A 101 -47.79 -45.47 -11.11
C SER A 101 -46.55 -45.12 -11.90
N TYR A 102 -45.86 -44.07 -11.49
CA TYR A 102 -44.54 -43.69 -12.05
C TYR A 102 -43.41 -44.21 -11.17
N GLY A 103 -43.56 -45.42 -10.61
CA GLY A 103 -42.55 -46.01 -9.72
C GLY A 103 -42.43 -45.28 -8.39
N GLY A 104 -43.25 -45.59 -7.41
CA GLY A 104 -43.49 -44.86 -6.15
C GLY A 104 -42.32 -44.72 -5.19
N SER A 105 -41.06 -44.76 -5.61
CA SER A 105 -39.89 -44.61 -4.74
C SER A 105 -39.01 -43.47 -5.22
N TYR A 106 -38.46 -42.72 -4.25
CA TYR A 106 -37.45 -41.68 -4.50
C TYR A 106 -36.24 -42.21 -5.33
N GLY A 107 -35.81 -43.45 -5.07
CA GLY A 107 -34.74 -44.09 -5.85
C GLY A 107 -35.06 -44.21 -7.31
N ASN A 108 -36.33 -44.48 -7.70
CA ASN A 108 -36.75 -44.54 -9.10
C ASN A 108 -36.73 -43.17 -9.78
N SER A 109 -37.13 -42.10 -9.05
CA SER A 109 -37.00 -40.73 -9.55
C SER A 109 -35.56 -40.30 -9.78
N LEU A 110 -34.67 -40.66 -8.86
CA LEU A 110 -33.25 -40.36 -9.00
C LEU A 110 -32.63 -41.19 -10.14
N SER A 111 -33.00 -42.45 -10.30
CA SER A 111 -32.54 -43.32 -11.40
C SER A 111 -33.02 -42.77 -12.76
N ASP A 112 -34.30 -42.34 -12.86
CA ASP A 112 -34.86 -41.78 -14.08
C ASP A 112 -34.14 -40.41 -14.45
N ALA A 113 -33.82 -39.59 -13.44
CA ALA A 113 -33.06 -38.37 -13.66
C ALA A 113 -31.62 -38.68 -14.16
N LEU A 114 -30.93 -39.63 -13.50
CA LEU A 114 -29.57 -40.02 -13.88
C LEU A 114 -29.49 -40.76 -15.22
N SER A 115 -30.54 -41.48 -15.60
CA SER A 115 -30.64 -42.18 -16.88
C SER A 115 -30.99 -41.25 -18.06
N THR A 116 -31.16 -39.97 -17.79
CA THR A 116 -31.57 -38.96 -18.80
C THR A 116 -32.86 -39.29 -19.56
N LYS A 117 -33.73 -40.07 -18.98
CA LYS A 117 -34.98 -40.53 -19.59
C LYS A 117 -35.95 -39.39 -19.86
N TYR A 118 -35.97 -38.38 -18.95
CA TYR A 118 -36.79 -37.18 -19.04
C TYR A 118 -35.87 -35.95 -19.04
N TYR A 119 -35.34 -35.61 -20.20
CA TYR A 119 -34.51 -34.40 -20.37
C TYR A 119 -35.33 -33.29 -21.04
N ASN A 120 -34.98 -32.09 -20.72
CA ASN A 120 -35.42 -30.89 -21.41
C ASN A 120 -34.20 -30.06 -21.79
N TRP A 121 -34.25 -29.45 -22.92
CA TRP A 121 -33.25 -28.49 -23.36
C TRP A 121 -33.92 -27.26 -23.93
N GLU A 122 -33.27 -26.14 -23.72
CA GLU A 122 -33.67 -24.84 -24.26
C GLU A 122 -32.45 -24.18 -24.86
N PHE A 123 -32.62 -23.64 -26.06
CA PHE A 123 -31.62 -22.82 -26.71
C PHE A 123 -32.31 -21.63 -27.34
N GLY A 124 -31.84 -20.42 -27.05
CA GLY A 124 -32.48 -19.22 -27.53
C GLY A 124 -31.57 -18.00 -27.53
N VAL A 125 -32.04 -16.95 -28.15
CA VAL A 125 -31.43 -15.64 -28.15
C VAL A 125 -32.38 -14.67 -27.44
N LYS A 126 -31.89 -14.05 -26.37
CA LYS A 126 -32.60 -13.05 -25.62
C LYS A 126 -32.10 -11.67 -26.02
N PHE A 127 -32.95 -10.86 -26.62
CA PHE A 127 -32.67 -9.45 -26.90
C PHE A 127 -33.33 -8.58 -25.83
N SER A 128 -32.57 -7.67 -25.24
CA SER A 128 -33.07 -6.74 -24.24
C SER A 128 -32.67 -5.31 -24.56
N TYR A 129 -33.65 -4.43 -24.68
CA TYR A 129 -33.48 -3.01 -24.93
C TYR A 129 -34.23 -2.16 -23.90
N PRO A 130 -33.54 -1.53 -22.91
CA PRO A 130 -34.19 -0.69 -21.93
C PRO A 130 -34.60 0.66 -22.56
N LEU A 131 -35.88 0.92 -22.68
CA LEU A 131 -36.40 2.20 -23.17
C LEU A 131 -36.01 3.35 -22.25
N GLY A 132 -35.40 4.41 -22.83
CA GLY A 132 -34.97 5.59 -22.10
C GLY A 132 -33.66 5.44 -21.28
N ASN A 133 -33.33 4.25 -20.82
CA ASN A 133 -32.11 3.84 -20.09
C ASN A 133 -31.50 4.92 -19.16
N ARG A 134 -32.38 5.62 -18.39
CA ARG A 134 -31.95 6.75 -17.53
C ARG A 134 -30.96 6.31 -16.44
N SER A 135 -31.16 5.11 -15.89
CA SER A 135 -30.29 4.55 -14.86
C SER A 135 -28.86 4.35 -15.37
N ALA A 136 -28.67 3.70 -16.53
CA ALA A 136 -27.35 3.49 -17.10
C ALA A 136 -26.67 4.81 -17.50
N LYS A 137 -27.43 5.76 -18.07
CA LYS A 137 -26.92 7.10 -18.39
C LYS A 137 -26.44 7.86 -17.15
N SER A 138 -27.20 7.79 -16.05
CA SER A 138 -26.79 8.40 -14.78
C SER A 138 -25.56 7.73 -14.16
N LYS A 139 -25.47 6.40 -14.23
CA LYS A 139 -24.29 5.65 -13.78
C LYS A 139 -23.04 5.98 -14.61
N LEU A 140 -23.19 6.11 -15.93
CA LEU A 140 -22.08 6.56 -16.79
C LEU A 140 -21.62 7.96 -16.42
N SER A 141 -22.54 8.91 -16.20
CA SER A 141 -22.19 10.27 -15.80
C SER A 141 -21.47 10.28 -14.46
N ALA A 142 -21.94 9.50 -13.48
CA ALA A 142 -21.27 9.34 -12.18
C ALA A 142 -19.84 8.77 -12.34
N SER A 143 -19.67 7.69 -13.13
CA SER A 143 -18.35 7.09 -13.38
C SER A 143 -17.37 8.04 -14.07
N ARG A 144 -17.86 8.87 -15.00
CA ARG A 144 -17.03 9.92 -15.63
C ARG A 144 -16.57 10.98 -14.64
N LEU A 145 -17.46 11.39 -13.73
CA LEU A 145 -17.11 12.33 -12.65
C LEU A 145 -16.10 11.73 -11.69
N GLU A 146 -16.27 10.46 -11.30
CA GLU A 146 -15.30 9.73 -10.45
C GLU A 146 -13.92 9.62 -11.12
N LYS A 147 -13.87 9.34 -12.42
CA LYS A 147 -12.63 9.36 -13.19
C LYS A 147 -11.97 10.74 -13.16
N ALA A 148 -12.75 11.81 -13.39
CA ALA A 148 -12.24 13.17 -13.32
C ALA A 148 -11.70 13.52 -11.93
N GLN A 149 -12.38 13.11 -10.87
CA GLN A 149 -11.93 13.27 -9.48
C GLN A 149 -10.62 12.50 -9.21
N SER A 150 -10.49 11.27 -9.73
CA SER A 150 -9.25 10.49 -9.62
C SER A 150 -8.07 11.20 -10.31
N ILE A 151 -8.26 11.77 -11.50
CA ILE A 151 -7.25 12.56 -12.20
C ILE A 151 -6.80 13.77 -11.35
N LEU A 152 -7.74 14.50 -10.76
CA LEU A 152 -7.41 15.63 -9.89
C LEU A 152 -6.67 15.19 -8.62
N SER A 153 -7.04 14.04 -8.05
CA SER A 153 -6.36 13.44 -6.90
C SER A 153 -4.91 13.07 -7.21
N ILE A 154 -4.64 12.49 -8.40
CA ILE A 154 -3.27 12.19 -8.85
C ILE A 154 -2.46 13.48 -8.98
N LYS A 155 -2.99 14.51 -9.65
CA LYS A 155 -2.31 15.82 -9.77
C LYS A 155 -2.02 16.47 -8.40
N GLY A 156 -2.94 16.30 -7.45
CA GLY A 156 -2.72 16.75 -6.07
C GLY A 156 -1.58 16.00 -5.38
N LEU A 157 -1.54 14.68 -5.55
CA LEU A 157 -0.48 13.84 -5.02
C LEU A 157 0.89 14.14 -5.66
N GLU A 158 0.95 14.38 -6.98
CA GLU A 158 2.18 14.79 -7.68
C GLU A 158 2.75 16.09 -7.07
N LYS A 159 1.91 17.10 -6.88
CA LYS A 159 2.34 18.35 -6.24
C LYS A 159 2.84 18.13 -4.82
N LYS A 160 2.17 17.27 -4.04
CA LYS A 160 2.59 16.91 -2.68
C LYS A 160 3.96 16.24 -2.69
N ILE A 161 4.18 15.26 -3.57
CA ILE A 161 5.46 14.57 -3.73
C ILE A 161 6.58 15.55 -4.08
N ILE A 162 6.34 16.47 -5.03
CA ILE A 162 7.31 17.49 -5.41
C ILE A 162 7.68 18.39 -4.21
N LEU A 163 6.69 18.77 -3.39
CA LEU A 163 6.94 19.56 -2.18
C LEU A 163 7.74 18.78 -1.13
N GLU A 164 7.40 17.52 -0.90
CA GLU A 164 8.12 16.65 0.03
C GLU A 164 9.58 16.47 -0.40
N VAL A 165 9.83 16.17 -1.68
CA VAL A 165 11.20 16.05 -2.22
C VAL A 165 11.97 17.35 -2.09
N ARG A 166 11.34 18.50 -2.34
CA ARG A 166 11.98 19.82 -2.18
C ARG A 166 12.35 20.09 -0.72
N GLU A 167 11.46 19.75 0.19
CA GLU A 167 11.71 19.96 1.62
C GLU A 167 12.84 19.07 2.11
N SER A 168 12.83 17.77 1.76
CA SER A 168 13.92 16.84 2.10
C SER A 168 15.25 17.27 1.50
N ALA A 169 15.30 17.69 0.24
CA ALA A 169 16.53 18.20 -0.39
C ALA A 169 17.06 19.46 0.30
N ARG A 170 16.16 20.36 0.74
CA ARG A 170 16.55 21.54 1.50
C ARG A 170 17.07 21.20 2.90
N GLN A 171 16.41 20.21 3.56
CA GLN A 171 16.83 19.71 4.87
C GLN A 171 18.22 19.09 4.79
N LEU A 172 18.48 18.19 3.83
CA LEU A 172 19.78 17.60 3.58
C LEU A 172 20.88 18.66 3.41
N LYS A 173 20.62 19.71 2.62
CA LYS A 173 21.57 20.81 2.42
C LYS A 173 21.85 21.59 3.72
N THR A 174 20.81 21.75 4.56
CA THR A 174 20.95 22.42 5.85
C THR A 174 21.76 21.57 6.81
N ASP A 175 21.43 20.27 6.92
CA ASP A 175 22.10 19.35 7.82
C ASP A 175 23.55 19.11 7.42
N SER A 176 23.87 19.09 6.12
CA SER A 176 25.25 19.09 5.63
C SER A 176 26.07 20.30 6.14
N LYS A 177 25.47 21.49 6.16
CA LYS A 177 26.13 22.69 6.73
C LYS A 177 26.27 22.59 8.26
N ARG A 178 25.25 22.02 8.93
CA ARG A 178 25.27 21.83 10.38
C ARG A 178 26.39 20.86 10.80
N ILE A 179 26.62 19.76 10.05
CA ILE A 179 27.74 18.85 10.29
C ILE A 179 29.06 19.60 10.20
N LYS A 180 29.28 20.37 9.11
CA LYS A 180 30.52 21.14 8.94
C LYS A 180 30.75 22.10 10.13
N ALA A 181 29.72 22.80 10.60
CA ALA A 181 29.79 23.68 11.76
C ALA A 181 30.09 22.92 13.05
N ALA A 182 29.42 21.78 13.28
CA ALA A 182 29.66 20.94 14.48
C ALA A 182 31.06 20.36 14.51
N THR A 183 31.61 19.89 13.40
CA THR A 183 32.97 19.40 13.29
C THR A 183 34.01 20.49 13.61
N VAL A 184 33.81 21.73 13.12
CA VAL A 184 34.66 22.87 13.45
C VAL A 184 34.55 23.23 14.94
N ALA A 185 33.35 23.22 15.50
CA ALA A 185 33.10 23.51 16.93
C ALA A 185 33.81 22.47 17.84
N LYS A 186 33.70 21.18 17.49
CA LYS A 186 34.43 20.10 18.20
C LYS A 186 35.92 20.33 18.16
N LYS A 187 36.50 20.59 16.98
CA LYS A 187 37.92 20.86 16.83
C LYS A 187 38.39 22.07 17.70
N LEU A 188 37.58 23.13 17.73
CA LEU A 188 37.86 24.27 18.58
C LEU A 188 37.81 23.93 20.07
N ALA A 189 36.85 23.10 20.50
CA ALA A 189 36.78 22.62 21.89
C ALA A 189 37.99 21.75 22.26
N GLU A 190 38.45 20.89 21.38
CA GLU A 190 39.67 20.10 21.53
C GLU A 190 40.92 20.99 21.70
N GLU A 191 41.07 21.99 20.87
CA GLU A 191 42.19 22.95 20.91
C GLU A 191 42.16 23.78 22.23
N LYS A 192 40.95 24.20 22.66
CA LYS A 192 40.78 24.92 23.96
C LYS A 192 41.15 24.06 25.13
N LEU A 193 40.67 22.80 25.19
CA LEU A 193 41.02 21.88 26.27
C LEU A 193 42.53 21.66 26.33
N LYS A 194 43.15 21.37 25.20
CA LYS A 194 44.64 21.17 25.10
C LYS A 194 45.41 22.41 25.53
N ALA A 195 44.94 23.61 25.26
CA ALA A 195 45.56 24.83 25.71
C ALA A 195 45.43 25.02 27.26
N GLU A 196 44.24 24.64 27.79
CA GLU A 196 44.01 24.76 29.23
C GLU A 196 44.77 23.71 30.07
N GLU A 197 44.90 22.49 29.55
CA GLU A 197 45.74 21.45 30.12
C GLU A 197 47.19 21.91 30.26
N LYS A 198 47.77 22.53 29.20
CA LYS A 198 49.11 23.11 29.26
C LYS A 198 49.25 24.23 30.27
N LYS A 199 48.22 25.09 30.45
CA LYS A 199 48.25 26.11 31.48
C LYS A 199 48.18 25.50 32.86
N PHE A 200 47.41 24.44 33.05
CA PHE A 200 47.32 23.71 34.31
C PHE A 200 48.64 23.06 34.67
N GLU A 201 49.37 22.43 33.72
CA GLU A 201 50.68 21.83 33.91
C GLU A 201 51.73 22.84 34.43
N VAL A 202 51.66 24.11 33.99
CA VAL A 202 52.56 25.18 34.44
C VAL A 202 52.01 25.99 35.62
N GLY A 203 50.91 25.54 36.26
CA GLY A 203 50.30 26.17 37.42
C GLY A 203 49.50 27.46 37.15
N LEU A 204 49.20 27.79 35.90
CA LEU A 204 48.43 28.97 35.50
C LEU A 204 46.92 28.73 35.35
N SER A 205 46.45 27.52 35.64
CA SER A 205 45.03 27.16 35.66
C SER A 205 44.68 26.26 36.82
N THR A 206 43.37 25.99 36.99
CA THR A 206 42.82 25.15 38.04
C THR A 206 42.20 23.87 37.47
N SER A 207 42.12 22.81 38.29
CA SER A 207 41.43 21.57 37.88
C SER A 207 39.96 21.80 37.50
N PHE A 208 39.32 22.78 38.12
CA PHE A 208 37.95 23.18 37.78
C PHE A 208 37.83 23.65 36.32
N ASN A 209 38.75 24.48 35.85
CA ASN A 209 38.77 24.97 34.47
C ASN A 209 38.99 23.83 33.47
N VAL A 210 39.93 22.91 33.78
CA VAL A 210 40.18 21.75 32.90
C VAL A 210 38.92 20.88 32.81
N LEU A 211 38.26 20.56 33.93
CA LEU A 211 37.01 19.81 33.94
C LEU A 211 35.91 20.50 33.13
N LYS A 212 35.79 21.81 33.22
CA LYS A 212 34.82 22.59 32.41
C LYS A 212 35.07 22.46 30.93
N PHE A 213 36.31 22.57 30.46
CA PHE A 213 36.64 22.40 29.04
C PHE A 213 36.51 20.94 28.59
N GLN A 214 36.66 19.96 29.47
CA GLN A 214 36.34 18.56 29.16
C GLN A 214 34.82 18.36 28.95
N GLU A 215 33.97 19.00 29.78
CA GLU A 215 32.54 19.02 29.62
C GLU A 215 32.14 19.67 28.28
N ASP A 216 32.69 20.85 27.96
CA ASP A 216 32.47 21.56 26.68
C ASP A 216 32.84 20.69 25.47
N LEU A 217 33.95 19.92 25.58
CA LEU A 217 34.35 18.99 24.52
C LEU A 217 33.36 17.82 24.40
N ALA A 218 32.93 17.22 25.50
CA ALA A 218 31.97 16.13 25.51
C ALA A 218 30.61 16.57 24.90
N GLU A 219 30.18 17.79 25.20
CA GLU A 219 28.98 18.40 24.59
C GLU A 219 29.16 18.60 23.07
N ALA A 220 30.29 19.15 22.63
CA ALA A 220 30.59 19.35 21.23
C ALA A 220 30.64 18.03 20.44
N GLN A 221 31.24 16.97 21.01
CA GLN A 221 31.27 15.62 20.45
C GLN A 221 29.86 15.03 20.33
N SER A 222 29.03 15.15 21.37
CA SER A 222 27.64 14.70 21.37
C SER A 222 26.81 15.42 20.31
N ASN A 223 27.03 16.73 20.15
CA ASN A 223 26.35 17.53 19.13
C ASN A 223 26.78 17.16 17.71
N GLU A 224 28.07 16.87 17.46
CA GLU A 224 28.54 16.37 16.17
C GLU A 224 27.86 15.05 15.81
N ILE A 225 27.83 14.08 16.72
CA ILE A 225 27.17 12.79 16.51
C ILE A 225 25.68 12.99 16.22
N LYS A 226 24.99 13.85 16.98
CA LYS A 226 23.59 14.17 16.75
C LYS A 226 23.34 14.74 15.36
N THR A 227 24.15 15.69 14.92
CA THR A 227 23.99 16.29 13.57
C THR A 227 24.24 15.30 12.46
N ILE A 228 25.14 14.31 12.64
CA ILE A 228 25.38 13.23 11.70
C ILE A 228 24.17 12.29 11.64
N ILE A 229 23.55 11.97 12.77
CA ILE A 229 22.35 11.15 12.82
C ILE A 229 21.18 11.86 12.15
N ASP A 230 20.97 13.15 12.44
CA ASP A 230 19.91 13.96 11.84
C ASP A 230 20.04 13.96 10.29
N TYR A 231 21.27 14.14 9.77
CA TYR A 231 21.53 14.06 8.33
C TYR A 231 21.23 12.70 7.71
N LYS A 232 21.52 11.60 8.42
CA LYS A 232 21.23 10.24 7.93
C LYS A 232 19.73 9.90 7.97
N GLN A 233 18.94 10.63 8.74
CA GLN A 233 17.49 10.47 8.84
C GLN A 233 16.71 11.35 7.87
N SER A 234 17.31 12.46 7.43
CA SER A 234 16.70 13.39 6.47
C SER A 234 16.84 12.90 5.03
#